data_3fda9d330fe2ae2e0a4179e9cdf25e5c
#
_entry.id   3fda9d330fe2ae2e0a4179e9cdf25e5c
#
_cell.length_a   1.000
_cell.length_b   1.000
_cell.length_c   1.000
_cell.angle_alpha   90.00
_cell.angle_beta   90.00
_cell.angle_gamma   90.00
#
_symmetry.space_group_name_H-M   'P 1'
#
loop_
_entity.id
_entity.type
_entity.pdbx_description
1 polymer ?
#
loop_
_entity_poly.entity_id
_entity_poly.type
_entity_poly.pdbx_seq_one_letter_code
_entity_poly.pdbx_strand_id
1 'polypeptide(L)'
;MMQTQSSKLNKNHKLIIAALVLSICLFGLWLYGGQSTQPSPHAAIIDNDELLALAAESQPNPDIYASSLVKPGDPLFAGLKALQEGKDDIAVEVFGKMAEDGNTDAMLWYGLTNMGAGVYGTASAVEWINKAAQQGNPYAMRRLVPAGETLQNCEWYLGQYCDDVWADKAQEAFQQRLQANPDDVLSRYAASMDADRAAEAAKHKYYAPLVYLAKGYGKSYEDGKLSDEKARKVVSLLIMAANDNFTPAMDLLSSVFAPVLGYERATYWANRAIKLGNNSVLGILFRNIDEFKINSDRSYLIKALPYVLVEKDFFRDQSALDVLEYELDNIGAPITEEELVAAKEKAKRIVEEMTPVIYIDAIYDVEAYH
;
A
#
# COMPACT_ATOMS: atom_id res chain seq x y z
N MET A 1 -44.68 42.98 36.36
CA MET A 1 -45.74 42.34 35.52
C MET A 1 -45.37 42.54 34.06
N MET A 2 -44.74 41.57 33.46
CA MET A 2 -44.43 41.56 32.04
C MET A 2 -45.28 40.47 31.41
N GLN A 3 -46.24 40.86 30.57
CA GLN A 3 -47.07 39.96 29.81
C GLN A 3 -46.31 39.48 28.59
N THR A 4 -46.14 38.17 28.49
CA THR A 4 -45.63 37.48 27.29
C THR A 4 -46.74 37.38 26.24
N GLN A 5 -46.64 38.13 25.14
CA GLN A 5 -47.46 37.94 23.96
C GLN A 5 -47.01 36.71 23.20
N SER A 6 -47.81 35.65 23.24
CA SER A 6 -47.72 34.49 22.37
C SER A 6 -48.31 34.83 20.98
N SER A 7 -47.47 35.06 20.00
CA SER A 7 -47.90 35.24 18.61
C SER A 7 -48.41 33.91 18.02
N LYS A 8 -49.72 33.77 17.83
CA LYS A 8 -50.35 32.66 17.10
C LYS A 8 -49.95 32.75 15.62
N LEU A 9 -49.07 31.88 15.13
CA LEU A 9 -48.78 31.76 13.70
C LEU A 9 -50.05 31.38 12.94
N ASN A 10 -50.37 32.19 11.94
CA ASN A 10 -51.55 32.02 11.04
C ASN A 10 -51.48 30.68 10.34
N LYS A 11 -52.64 30.01 10.16
CA LYS A 11 -52.78 28.66 9.54
C LYS A 11 -52.11 28.57 8.18
N ASN A 12 -52.10 29.66 7.39
CA ASN A 12 -51.44 29.75 6.09
C ASN A 12 -49.93 29.74 6.16
N HIS A 13 -49.28 30.26 7.22
CA HIS A 13 -47.84 30.18 7.43
C HIS A 13 -47.38 28.75 7.75
N LYS A 14 -48.21 28.00 8.50
CA LYS A 14 -47.91 26.58 8.79
C LYS A 14 -47.97 25.70 7.55
N LEU A 15 -48.89 25.96 6.61
CA LEU A 15 -48.98 25.27 5.35
C LEU A 15 -47.79 25.58 4.42
N ILE A 16 -47.34 26.84 4.38
CA ILE A 16 -46.19 27.24 3.57
C ILE A 16 -44.87 26.60 4.09
N ILE A 17 -44.70 26.57 5.44
CA ILE A 17 -43.53 25.91 6.04
C ILE A 17 -43.54 24.40 5.81
N ALA A 18 -44.72 23.74 5.89
CA ALA A 18 -44.83 22.31 5.61
C ALA A 18 -44.52 21.99 4.15
N ALA A 19 -44.98 22.81 3.20
CA ALA A 19 -44.70 22.65 1.76
C ALA A 19 -43.20 22.85 1.45
N LEU A 20 -42.52 23.81 2.08
CA LEU A 20 -41.07 24.05 1.96
C LEU A 20 -40.25 22.88 2.52
N VAL A 21 -40.60 22.35 3.70
CA VAL A 21 -39.93 21.20 4.29
C VAL A 21 -40.11 19.94 3.41
N LEU A 22 -41.32 19.71 2.87
CA LEU A 22 -41.56 18.58 1.95
C LEU A 22 -40.74 18.71 0.65
N SER A 23 -40.64 19.94 0.11
CA SER A 23 -39.85 20.22 -1.10
C SER A 23 -38.37 20.00 -0.88
N ILE A 24 -37.82 20.38 0.29
CA ILE A 24 -36.42 20.14 0.68
C ILE A 24 -36.16 18.64 0.90
N CYS A 25 -37.09 17.91 1.51
CA CYS A 25 -36.98 16.47 1.68
C CYS A 25 -37.04 15.71 0.36
N LEU A 26 -37.91 16.12 -0.56
CA LEU A 26 -37.99 15.51 -1.91
C LEU A 26 -36.78 15.84 -2.77
N PHE A 27 -36.20 17.04 -2.66
CA PHE A 27 -34.96 17.42 -3.33
C PHE A 27 -33.76 16.70 -2.75
N GLY A 28 -33.72 16.53 -1.43
CA GLY A 28 -32.72 15.70 -0.74
C GLY A 28 -32.79 14.23 -1.15
N LEU A 29 -33.98 13.66 -1.25
CA LEU A 29 -34.18 12.29 -1.76
C LEU A 29 -33.82 12.14 -3.25
N TRP A 30 -34.04 13.20 -4.07
CA TRP A 30 -33.63 13.18 -5.48
C TRP A 30 -32.11 13.31 -5.64
N LEU A 31 -31.44 14.11 -4.80
CA LEU A 31 -29.97 14.20 -4.77
C LEU A 31 -29.32 12.93 -4.21
N TYR A 32 -29.94 12.24 -3.24
CA TYR A 32 -29.44 10.98 -2.67
C TYR A 32 -29.86 9.74 -3.46
N GLY A 33 -31.02 9.77 -4.13
CA GLY A 33 -31.53 8.66 -4.95
C GLY A 33 -30.91 8.54 -6.33
N GLY A 34 -30.13 9.54 -6.76
CA GLY A 34 -29.42 9.55 -8.05
C GLY A 34 -27.99 9.02 -8.00
N GLN A 35 -27.53 8.43 -6.89
CA GLN A 35 -26.31 7.62 -6.92
C GLN A 35 -26.64 6.38 -7.78
N SER A 36 -26.30 6.46 -9.07
CA SER A 36 -26.16 5.29 -9.91
C SER A 36 -25.32 4.28 -9.12
N THR A 37 -25.87 3.12 -8.84
CA THR A 37 -25.13 1.93 -8.45
C THR A 37 -24.26 1.51 -9.63
N GLN A 38 -23.25 2.31 -9.99
CA GLN A 38 -22.13 1.74 -10.71
C GLN A 38 -21.51 0.71 -9.75
N PRO A 39 -21.38 -0.55 -10.19
CA PRO A 39 -20.65 -1.53 -9.40
C PRO A 39 -19.30 -0.89 -9.07
N SER A 40 -18.91 -0.94 -7.80
CA SER A 40 -17.61 -0.39 -7.39
C SER A 40 -16.54 -1.00 -8.30
N PRO A 41 -15.50 -0.26 -8.73
CA PRO A 41 -14.44 -0.80 -9.57
C PRO A 41 -13.85 -2.10 -9.01
N HIS A 42 -13.98 -2.30 -7.71
CA HIS A 42 -13.59 -3.52 -7.00
C HIS A 42 -14.38 -4.78 -7.37
N ALA A 43 -15.64 -4.69 -7.84
CA ALA A 43 -16.42 -5.88 -8.15
C ALA A 43 -15.89 -6.64 -9.37
N ALA A 44 -15.35 -5.94 -10.36
CA ALA A 44 -14.96 -6.53 -11.64
C ALA A 44 -13.78 -7.51 -11.55
N ILE A 45 -12.80 -7.29 -10.64
CA ILE A 45 -11.61 -8.15 -10.61
C ILE A 45 -11.86 -9.56 -10.07
N ILE A 46 -12.77 -9.71 -9.11
CA ILE A 46 -13.15 -11.03 -8.55
C ILE A 46 -14.16 -11.78 -9.42
N ASP A 47 -14.69 -11.15 -10.46
CA ASP A 47 -15.55 -11.73 -11.45
C ASP A 47 -14.86 -11.89 -12.83
N ASN A 48 -13.52 -11.71 -12.87
CA ASN A 48 -12.70 -11.96 -14.05
C ASN A 48 -12.31 -13.45 -14.11
N ASP A 49 -13.09 -14.22 -14.87
CA ASP A 49 -12.93 -15.67 -14.97
C ASP A 49 -11.55 -16.09 -15.53
N GLU A 50 -10.99 -15.33 -16.47
CA GLU A 50 -9.67 -15.61 -17.05
C GLU A 50 -8.57 -15.45 -16.00
N LEU A 51 -8.61 -14.37 -15.21
CA LEU A 51 -7.65 -14.14 -14.15
C LEU A 51 -7.78 -15.17 -13.02
N LEU A 52 -9.01 -15.57 -12.69
CA LEU A 52 -9.25 -16.64 -11.71
C LEU A 52 -8.76 -18.00 -12.19
N ALA A 53 -8.87 -18.30 -13.49
CA ALA A 53 -8.31 -19.50 -14.08
C ALA A 53 -6.78 -19.52 -13.99
N LEU A 54 -6.11 -18.40 -14.33
CA LEU A 54 -4.66 -18.26 -14.16
C LEU A 54 -4.24 -18.44 -12.69
N ALA A 55 -5.02 -17.87 -11.76
CA ALA A 55 -4.75 -18.03 -10.34
C ALA A 55 -4.87 -19.49 -9.88
N ALA A 56 -5.85 -20.24 -10.39
CA ALA A 56 -6.05 -21.65 -10.05
C ALA A 56 -4.89 -22.55 -10.58
N GLU A 57 -4.25 -22.17 -11.66
CA GLU A 57 -3.12 -22.88 -12.27
C GLU A 57 -1.76 -22.42 -11.74
N SER A 58 -1.71 -21.34 -10.95
CA SER A 58 -0.46 -20.75 -10.48
C SER A 58 0.33 -21.69 -9.57
N GLN A 59 1.64 -21.72 -9.76
CA GLN A 59 2.57 -22.52 -8.96
C GLN A 59 3.74 -21.65 -8.47
N PRO A 60 4.41 -22.00 -7.36
CA PRO A 60 5.57 -21.27 -6.87
C PRO A 60 6.63 -21.12 -7.97
N ASN A 61 7.00 -19.88 -8.26
CA ASN A 61 8.00 -19.56 -9.27
C ASN A 61 9.42 -19.72 -8.70
N PRO A 62 10.31 -20.46 -9.35
CA PRO A 62 11.69 -20.60 -8.91
C PRO A 62 12.52 -19.31 -9.07
N ASP A 63 12.15 -18.43 -10.02
CA ASP A 63 12.77 -17.12 -10.15
C ASP A 63 12.22 -16.20 -9.05
N ILE A 64 13.05 -15.87 -8.06
CA ILE A 64 12.65 -15.00 -6.96
C ILE A 64 12.35 -13.57 -7.40
N TYR A 65 12.83 -13.14 -8.56
CA TYR A 65 12.58 -11.82 -9.16
C TYR A 65 11.49 -11.85 -10.23
N ALA A 66 10.64 -12.87 -10.26
CA ALA A 66 9.62 -13.03 -11.31
C ALA A 66 8.65 -11.86 -11.41
N SER A 67 8.32 -11.20 -10.29
CA SER A 67 7.44 -10.03 -10.22
C SER A 67 8.19 -8.71 -10.02
N SER A 68 9.52 -8.73 -9.84
CA SER A 68 10.32 -7.51 -9.65
C SER A 68 10.64 -6.86 -10.99
N LEU A 69 10.34 -5.58 -11.14
CA LEU A 69 10.71 -4.78 -12.30
C LEU A 69 12.18 -4.32 -12.22
N VAL A 70 12.67 -4.09 -11.00
CA VAL A 70 14.06 -3.73 -10.72
C VAL A 70 14.79 -4.91 -10.10
N LYS A 71 15.92 -5.33 -10.70
CA LYS A 71 16.66 -6.54 -10.33
C LYS A 71 18.10 -6.21 -9.93
N PRO A 72 18.82 -7.13 -9.27
CA PRO A 72 20.23 -6.94 -9.00
C PRO A 72 21.01 -6.60 -10.26
N GLY A 73 21.77 -5.51 -10.23
CA GLY A 73 22.47 -4.95 -11.38
C GLY A 73 21.80 -3.76 -12.05
N ASP A 74 20.51 -3.54 -11.81
CA ASP A 74 19.84 -2.32 -12.23
C ASP A 74 20.33 -1.13 -11.39
N PRO A 75 20.51 0.04 -11.99
CA PRO A 75 21.04 1.20 -11.29
C PRO A 75 20.26 1.60 -10.03
N LEU A 76 18.93 1.50 -10.06
CA LEU A 76 18.04 1.87 -8.95
C LEU A 76 17.99 0.81 -7.83
N PHE A 77 18.47 -0.42 -8.06
CA PHE A 77 18.30 -1.54 -7.14
C PHE A 77 18.79 -1.24 -5.72
N ALA A 78 20.00 -0.69 -5.60
CA ALA A 78 20.59 -0.42 -4.28
C ALA A 78 19.80 0.63 -3.47
N GLY A 79 19.33 1.69 -4.15
CA GLY A 79 18.53 2.75 -3.52
C GLY A 79 17.14 2.25 -3.10
N LEU A 80 16.44 1.53 -3.99
CA LEU A 80 15.13 0.96 -3.71
C LEU A 80 15.19 -0.10 -2.60
N LYS A 81 16.23 -0.94 -2.61
CA LYS A 81 16.48 -1.90 -1.54
C LYS A 81 16.66 -1.21 -0.18
N ALA A 82 17.46 -0.14 -0.15
CA ALA A 82 17.69 0.61 1.08
C ALA A 82 16.39 1.27 1.58
N LEU A 83 15.60 1.88 0.68
CA LEU A 83 14.30 2.48 1.01
C LEU A 83 13.33 1.43 1.58
N GLN A 84 13.23 0.28 0.93
CA GLN A 84 12.37 -0.84 1.37
C GLN A 84 12.77 -1.42 2.73
N GLU A 85 14.05 -1.28 3.11
CA GLU A 85 14.59 -1.70 4.40
C GLU A 85 14.54 -0.59 5.48
N GLY A 86 13.85 0.55 5.23
CA GLY A 86 13.79 1.67 6.17
C GLY A 86 15.12 2.42 6.35
N LYS A 87 16.05 2.26 5.39
CA LYS A 87 17.38 2.90 5.41
C LYS A 87 17.40 4.14 4.51
N ASP A 88 16.53 5.10 4.83
CA ASP A 88 16.28 6.29 4.00
C ASP A 88 17.55 7.11 3.78
N ASP A 89 18.44 7.18 4.78
CA ASP A 89 19.73 7.85 4.68
C ASP A 89 20.60 7.28 3.56
N ILE A 90 20.62 5.95 3.41
CA ILE A 90 21.35 5.27 2.34
C ILE A 90 20.63 5.46 0.99
N ALA A 91 19.31 5.35 0.97
CA ALA A 91 18.51 5.55 -0.23
C ALA A 91 18.72 6.97 -0.80
N VAL A 92 18.66 7.99 0.06
CA VAL A 92 18.91 9.40 -0.30
C VAL A 92 20.31 9.58 -0.89
N GLU A 93 21.35 8.99 -0.30
CA GLU A 93 22.72 9.08 -0.81
C GLU A 93 22.82 8.46 -2.22
N VAL A 94 22.27 7.26 -2.41
CA VAL A 94 22.30 6.55 -3.70
C VAL A 94 21.53 7.29 -4.78
N PHE A 95 20.28 7.68 -4.49
CA PHE A 95 19.46 8.40 -5.46
C PHE A 95 20.00 9.80 -5.75
N GLY A 96 20.52 10.51 -4.73
CA GLY A 96 21.09 11.84 -4.88
C GLY A 96 22.25 11.86 -5.88
N LYS A 97 23.19 10.93 -5.74
CA LYS A 97 24.32 10.80 -6.67
C LYS A 97 23.86 10.53 -8.11
N MET A 98 22.93 9.60 -8.28
CA MET A 98 22.38 9.28 -9.60
C MET A 98 21.57 10.44 -10.20
N ALA A 99 20.86 11.20 -9.35
CA ALA A 99 20.11 12.39 -9.76
C ALA A 99 21.04 13.50 -10.25
N GLU A 100 22.18 13.71 -9.58
CA GLU A 100 23.23 14.63 -10.02
C GLU A 100 23.83 14.23 -11.37
N ASP A 101 23.99 12.92 -11.61
CA ASP A 101 24.44 12.34 -12.89
C ASP A 101 23.36 12.39 -13.99
N GLY A 102 22.16 12.92 -13.71
CA GLY A 102 21.11 13.16 -14.70
C GLY A 102 20.07 12.04 -14.85
N ASN A 103 20.07 11.02 -14.00
CA ASN A 103 19.04 9.98 -14.03
C ASN A 103 17.70 10.53 -13.52
N THR A 104 16.70 10.64 -14.41
CA THR A 104 15.41 11.27 -14.10
C THR A 104 14.53 10.44 -13.17
N ASP A 105 14.65 9.12 -13.18
CA ASP A 105 13.94 8.24 -12.24
C ASP A 105 14.56 8.40 -10.84
N ALA A 106 15.89 8.47 -10.73
CA ALA A 106 16.56 8.75 -9.47
C ALA A 106 16.26 10.16 -8.93
N MET A 107 16.11 11.17 -9.79
CA MET A 107 15.65 12.51 -9.37
C MET A 107 14.29 12.44 -8.69
N LEU A 108 13.36 11.67 -9.25
CA LEU A 108 12.04 11.48 -8.67
C LEU A 108 12.12 10.73 -7.35
N TRP A 109 12.84 9.62 -7.27
CA TRP A 109 13.02 8.86 -6.04
C TRP A 109 13.69 9.68 -4.94
N TYR A 110 14.74 10.44 -5.29
CA TYR A 110 15.40 11.36 -4.36
C TYR A 110 14.41 12.39 -3.81
N GLY A 111 13.57 12.96 -4.67
CA GLY A 111 12.53 13.90 -4.27
C GLY A 111 11.51 13.25 -3.33
N LEU A 112 10.97 12.09 -3.68
CA LEU A 112 9.97 11.38 -2.87
C LEU A 112 10.52 10.97 -1.49
N THR A 113 11.73 10.45 -1.44
CA THR A 113 12.37 10.02 -0.17
C THR A 113 12.70 11.20 0.75
N ASN A 114 12.98 12.41 0.20
CA ASN A 114 13.25 13.60 0.99
C ASN A 114 12.00 14.44 1.31
N MET A 115 10.84 14.11 0.74
CA MET A 115 9.60 14.83 1.03
C MET A 115 9.20 14.58 2.49
N GLY A 116 9.02 15.66 3.25
CA GLY A 116 8.74 15.56 4.69
C GLY A 116 9.96 15.59 5.60
N ALA A 117 11.17 15.56 5.08
CA ALA A 117 12.41 15.67 5.87
C ALA A 117 12.67 17.10 6.42
N GLY A 118 11.63 17.78 6.87
CA GLY A 118 11.65 19.16 7.32
C GLY A 118 11.56 20.17 6.17
N VAL A 119 11.54 21.46 6.51
CA VAL A 119 11.30 22.55 5.53
C VAL A 119 12.33 22.59 4.41
N TYR A 120 13.60 22.43 4.75
CA TYR A 120 14.69 22.49 3.73
C TYR A 120 14.75 21.22 2.88
N GLY A 121 14.53 20.04 3.49
CA GLY A 121 14.46 18.77 2.75
C GLY A 121 13.31 18.77 1.76
N THR A 122 12.14 19.22 2.19
CA THR A 122 10.95 19.31 1.32
C THR A 122 11.16 20.31 0.17
N ALA A 123 11.79 21.47 0.40
CA ALA A 123 12.06 22.44 -0.65
C ALA A 123 12.98 21.84 -1.73
N SER A 124 14.07 21.18 -1.33
CA SER A 124 14.97 20.49 -2.27
C SER A 124 14.26 19.35 -3.00
N ALA A 125 13.46 18.56 -2.28
CA ALA A 125 12.68 17.46 -2.86
C ALA A 125 11.77 17.91 -4.01
N VAL A 126 11.05 19.00 -3.80
CA VAL A 126 10.14 19.60 -4.78
C VAL A 126 10.88 20.07 -6.03
N GLU A 127 12.05 20.67 -5.87
CA GLU A 127 12.90 21.09 -6.99
C GLU A 127 13.35 19.89 -7.84
N TRP A 128 13.75 18.79 -7.21
CA TRP A 128 14.17 17.58 -7.93
C TRP A 128 13.02 16.90 -8.67
N ILE A 129 11.82 16.83 -8.09
CA ILE A 129 10.62 16.32 -8.77
C ILE A 129 10.32 17.18 -10.01
N ASN A 130 10.33 18.50 -9.86
CA ASN A 130 10.12 19.41 -10.99
C ASN A 130 11.21 19.26 -12.06
N LYS A 131 12.48 19.14 -11.68
CA LYS A 131 13.58 18.90 -12.59
C LYS A 131 13.42 17.60 -13.38
N ALA A 132 13.00 16.51 -12.72
CA ALA A 132 12.70 15.24 -13.37
C ALA A 132 11.56 15.40 -14.40
N ALA A 133 10.48 16.11 -14.05
CA ALA A 133 9.37 16.39 -14.96
C ALA A 133 9.82 17.19 -16.18
N GLN A 134 10.59 18.26 -15.98
CA GLN A 134 11.14 19.09 -17.06
C GLN A 134 12.08 18.30 -18.00
N GLN A 135 12.74 17.26 -17.49
CA GLN A 135 13.60 16.37 -18.27
C GLN A 135 12.87 15.17 -18.88
N GLY A 136 11.54 15.19 -18.87
CA GLY A 136 10.72 14.20 -19.58
C GLY A 136 10.33 12.98 -18.77
N ASN A 137 10.52 12.97 -17.44
CA ASN A 137 10.05 11.87 -16.60
C ASN A 137 8.51 11.92 -16.48
N PRO A 138 7.75 10.96 -17.05
CA PRO A 138 6.30 11.02 -17.05
C PRO A 138 5.70 10.83 -15.65
N TYR A 139 6.38 10.11 -14.78
CA TYR A 139 5.94 9.89 -13.41
C TYR A 139 6.05 11.18 -12.58
N ALA A 140 7.16 11.90 -12.72
CA ALA A 140 7.32 13.20 -12.09
C ALA A 140 6.30 14.23 -12.63
N MET A 141 6.03 14.23 -13.94
CA MET A 141 4.98 15.06 -14.53
C MET A 141 3.62 14.80 -13.89
N ARG A 142 3.24 13.53 -13.71
CA ARG A 142 1.97 13.17 -13.06
C ARG A 142 1.87 13.65 -11.61
N ARG A 143 2.97 13.64 -10.86
CA ARG A 143 3.00 14.17 -9.48
C ARG A 143 2.70 15.69 -9.42
N LEU A 144 2.88 16.39 -10.54
CA LEU A 144 2.64 17.82 -10.66
C LEU A 144 1.25 18.15 -11.26
N VAL A 145 0.40 17.16 -11.53
CA VAL A 145 -0.99 17.38 -11.96
C VAL A 145 -1.85 17.67 -10.73
N PRO A 146 -2.53 18.83 -10.63
CA PRO A 146 -3.35 19.18 -9.45
C PRO A 146 -4.72 18.50 -9.48
N ALA A 147 -4.76 17.17 -9.53
CA ALA A 147 -6.00 16.39 -9.64
C ALA A 147 -5.91 15.05 -8.88
N GLY A 148 -7.04 14.54 -8.44
CA GLY A 148 -7.14 13.25 -7.77
C GLY A 148 -6.26 13.15 -6.52
N GLU A 149 -5.51 12.08 -6.40
CA GLU A 149 -4.63 11.82 -5.24
C GLU A 149 -3.46 12.79 -5.11
N THR A 150 -3.04 13.43 -6.21
CA THR A 150 -1.96 14.42 -6.20
C THR A 150 -2.40 15.81 -5.78
N LEU A 151 -3.71 16.08 -5.72
CA LEU A 151 -4.25 17.40 -5.37
C LEU A 151 -3.73 17.90 -4.00
N GLN A 152 -3.74 17.05 -3.00
CA GLN A 152 -3.26 17.39 -1.65
C GLN A 152 -1.77 17.71 -1.63
N ASN A 153 -0.95 16.98 -2.38
CA ASN A 153 0.47 17.25 -2.50
C ASN A 153 0.72 18.59 -3.20
N CYS A 154 -0.09 18.93 -4.21
CA CYS A 154 -0.04 20.23 -4.86
C CYS A 154 -0.43 21.37 -3.92
N GLU A 155 -1.46 21.19 -3.09
CA GLU A 155 -1.90 22.20 -2.12
C GLU A 155 -0.85 22.45 -1.03
N TRP A 156 -0.15 21.41 -0.57
CA TRP A 156 0.74 21.52 0.59
C TRP A 156 2.21 21.75 0.25
N TYR A 157 2.71 21.12 -0.81
CA TYR A 157 4.16 21.09 -1.07
C TYR A 157 4.57 21.52 -2.47
N LEU A 158 3.86 21.06 -3.52
CA LEU A 158 4.27 21.18 -4.91
C LEU A 158 3.67 22.40 -5.63
N GLY A 159 2.83 23.20 -4.96
CA GLY A 159 1.89 24.16 -5.56
C GLY A 159 2.47 25.10 -6.62
N GLN A 160 3.71 25.58 -6.43
CA GLN A 160 4.35 26.46 -7.41
C GLN A 160 4.73 25.78 -8.75
N TYR A 161 4.75 24.43 -8.77
CA TYR A 161 5.12 23.64 -9.94
C TYR A 161 3.94 22.87 -10.54
N CYS A 162 2.81 22.81 -9.81
CA CYS A 162 1.63 22.11 -10.29
C CYS A 162 0.89 22.89 -11.37
N ASP A 163 0.55 22.19 -12.46
CA ASP A 163 -0.18 22.72 -13.61
C ASP A 163 -0.88 21.58 -14.34
N ASP A 164 -2.10 21.82 -14.84
CA ASP A 164 -2.88 20.85 -15.62
C ASP A 164 -2.16 20.43 -16.91
N VAL A 165 -1.28 21.28 -17.45
CA VAL A 165 -0.48 20.98 -18.65
C VAL A 165 0.39 19.73 -18.49
N TRP A 166 0.73 19.37 -17.27
CA TRP A 166 1.51 18.16 -17.01
C TRP A 166 0.77 16.87 -17.33
N ALA A 167 -0.57 16.86 -17.34
CA ALA A 167 -1.35 15.68 -17.68
C ALA A 167 -1.10 15.24 -19.14
N ASP A 168 -1.20 16.18 -20.08
CA ASP A 168 -0.96 15.90 -21.50
C ASP A 168 0.51 15.52 -21.76
N LYS A 169 1.45 16.28 -21.17
CA LYS A 169 2.89 15.99 -21.29
C LYS A 169 3.25 14.60 -20.74
N ALA A 170 2.69 14.19 -19.60
CA ALA A 170 2.90 12.87 -19.06
C ALA A 170 2.38 11.79 -20.01
N GLN A 171 1.20 11.99 -20.59
CA GLN A 171 0.63 11.06 -21.56
C GLN A 171 1.50 10.90 -22.80
N GLU A 172 2.00 12.00 -23.36
CA GLU A 172 2.93 11.95 -24.49
C GLU A 172 4.24 11.24 -24.14
N ALA A 173 4.81 11.53 -22.95
CA ALA A 173 6.06 10.91 -22.50
C ALA A 173 5.87 9.39 -22.24
N PHE A 174 4.73 8.93 -21.71
CA PHE A 174 4.41 7.51 -21.60
C PHE A 174 4.32 6.83 -22.98
N GLN A 175 3.67 7.48 -23.94
CA GLN A 175 3.58 6.97 -25.30
C GLN A 175 4.97 6.85 -25.96
N GLN A 176 5.86 7.83 -25.76
CA GLN A 176 7.24 7.76 -26.24
C GLN A 176 8.03 6.61 -25.60
N ARG A 177 7.88 6.39 -24.28
CA ARG A 177 8.50 5.24 -23.60
C ARG A 177 8.00 3.91 -24.17
N LEU A 178 6.68 3.78 -24.39
CA LEU A 178 6.09 2.57 -24.99
C LEU A 178 6.50 2.34 -26.44
N GLN A 179 6.72 3.42 -27.22
CA GLN A 179 7.27 3.29 -28.58
C GLN A 179 8.72 2.79 -28.55
N ALA A 180 9.51 3.26 -27.58
CA ALA A 180 10.90 2.84 -27.41
C ALA A 180 11.01 1.43 -26.80
N ASN A 181 10.13 1.07 -25.88
CA ASN A 181 10.06 -0.23 -25.23
C ASN A 181 8.59 -0.68 -25.08
N PRO A 182 8.03 -1.42 -26.05
CA PRO A 182 6.63 -1.90 -25.97
C PRO A 182 6.35 -2.84 -24.78
N ASP A 183 7.38 -3.43 -24.20
CA ASP A 183 7.28 -4.34 -23.06
C ASP A 183 7.46 -3.63 -21.72
N ASP A 184 7.56 -2.30 -21.70
CA ASP A 184 7.56 -1.50 -20.47
C ASP A 184 6.19 -1.59 -19.80
N VAL A 185 6.07 -2.55 -18.89
CA VAL A 185 4.84 -2.87 -18.15
C VAL A 185 4.40 -1.67 -17.31
N LEU A 186 5.34 -0.98 -16.66
CA LEU A 186 5.03 0.21 -15.87
C LEU A 186 4.38 1.30 -16.71
N SER A 187 5.02 1.70 -17.80
CA SER A 187 4.47 2.73 -18.70
C SER A 187 3.11 2.34 -19.27
N ARG A 188 2.88 1.03 -19.53
CA ARG A 188 1.62 0.53 -20.06
C ARG A 188 0.47 0.64 -19.05
N TYR A 189 0.73 0.31 -17.78
CA TYR A 189 -0.28 0.25 -16.74
C TYR A 189 -0.23 1.41 -15.75
N ALA A 190 0.75 2.25 -15.85
CA ALA A 190 0.95 3.42 -15.02
C ALA A 190 -0.26 4.35 -14.93
N ALA A 191 -1.18 4.26 -15.84
CA ALA A 191 -2.19 5.28 -16.07
C ALA A 191 -3.54 5.02 -15.39
N SER A 192 -3.84 3.84 -14.84
CA SER A 192 -5.12 3.64 -14.16
C SER A 192 -5.12 2.48 -13.19
N MET A 193 -5.85 2.67 -12.09
CA MET A 193 -6.13 1.69 -11.04
C MET A 193 -7.49 1.01 -11.24
N ASP A 194 -8.04 0.99 -12.46
CA ASP A 194 -9.27 0.27 -12.73
C ASP A 194 -9.07 -1.25 -12.75
N ALA A 195 -10.14 -2.00 -12.50
CA ALA A 195 -10.08 -3.45 -12.35
C ALA A 195 -9.64 -4.17 -13.64
N ASP A 196 -10.01 -3.66 -14.81
CA ASP A 196 -9.64 -4.28 -16.09
C ASP A 196 -8.14 -4.16 -16.36
N ARG A 197 -7.56 -3.00 -16.06
CA ARG A 197 -6.12 -2.79 -16.18
C ARG A 197 -5.33 -3.51 -15.11
N ALA A 198 -5.86 -3.62 -13.89
CA ALA A 198 -5.25 -4.42 -12.84
C ALA A 198 -5.21 -5.92 -13.23
N ALA A 199 -6.27 -6.43 -13.84
CA ALA A 199 -6.31 -7.80 -14.34
C ALA A 199 -5.30 -8.00 -15.48
N GLU A 200 -5.22 -7.06 -16.42
CA GLU A 200 -4.27 -7.11 -17.52
C GLU A 200 -2.82 -7.00 -17.03
N ALA A 201 -2.53 -6.10 -16.10
CA ALA A 201 -1.21 -5.98 -15.48
C ALA A 201 -0.78 -7.29 -14.79
N ALA A 202 -1.70 -7.92 -14.05
CA ALA A 202 -1.43 -9.18 -13.35
C ALA A 202 -1.09 -10.35 -14.33
N LYS A 203 -1.68 -10.39 -15.52
CA LYS A 203 -1.32 -11.36 -16.58
C LYS A 203 0.14 -11.22 -17.04
N HIS A 204 0.68 -10.00 -16.94
CA HIS A 204 2.08 -9.68 -17.23
C HIS A 204 2.97 -9.68 -15.97
N LYS A 205 2.51 -10.27 -14.86
CA LYS A 205 3.23 -10.37 -13.58
C LYS A 205 3.52 -9.02 -12.90
N TYR A 206 2.81 -7.98 -13.29
CA TYR A 206 2.80 -6.70 -12.60
C TYR A 206 1.60 -6.65 -11.64
N TYR A 207 1.85 -6.94 -10.37
CA TYR A 207 0.80 -7.20 -9.38
C TYR A 207 0.42 -6.00 -8.51
N ALA A 208 1.14 -4.87 -8.58
CA ALA A 208 0.85 -3.71 -7.76
C ALA A 208 -0.61 -3.23 -7.86
N PRO A 209 -1.22 -3.06 -9.07
CA PRO A 209 -2.62 -2.67 -9.17
C PRO A 209 -3.59 -3.71 -8.58
N LEU A 210 -3.30 -5.00 -8.74
CA LEU A 210 -4.10 -6.09 -8.17
C LEU A 210 -4.12 -6.02 -6.64
N VAL A 211 -2.95 -5.84 -6.02
CA VAL A 211 -2.79 -5.78 -4.57
C VAL A 211 -3.43 -4.52 -4.00
N TYR A 212 -3.32 -3.39 -4.69
CA TYR A 212 -4.03 -2.17 -4.32
C TYR A 212 -5.55 -2.39 -4.22
N LEU A 213 -6.17 -3.00 -5.25
CA LEU A 213 -7.58 -3.35 -5.21
C LEU A 213 -7.89 -4.36 -4.12
N ALA A 214 -7.02 -5.36 -3.89
CA ALA A 214 -7.18 -6.36 -2.85
C ALA A 214 -7.21 -5.77 -1.43
N LYS A 215 -6.46 -4.69 -1.15
CA LYS A 215 -6.55 -3.94 0.12
C LYS A 215 -7.97 -3.44 0.38
N GLY A 216 -8.65 -2.91 -0.63
CA GLY A 216 -10.06 -2.47 -0.51
C GLY A 216 -11.03 -3.60 -0.18
N TYR A 217 -10.80 -4.80 -0.72
CA TYR A 217 -11.56 -5.99 -0.33
C TYR A 217 -11.25 -6.44 1.08
N GLY A 218 -10.01 -6.32 1.54
CA GLY A 218 -9.63 -6.61 2.92
C GLY A 218 -10.44 -5.80 3.91
N LYS A 219 -10.53 -4.51 3.72
CA LYS A 219 -11.38 -3.63 4.53
C LYS A 219 -12.85 -4.05 4.50
N SER A 220 -13.37 -4.41 3.32
CA SER A 220 -14.75 -4.89 3.18
C SER A 220 -14.98 -6.23 3.90
N TYR A 221 -13.96 -7.09 3.98
CA TYR A 221 -14.01 -8.36 4.69
C TYR A 221 -14.02 -8.13 6.21
N GLU A 222 -13.13 -7.31 6.73
CA GLU A 222 -13.10 -6.91 8.14
C GLU A 222 -14.43 -6.28 8.61
N ASP A 223 -15.05 -5.47 7.75
CA ASP A 223 -16.35 -4.84 8.01
C ASP A 223 -17.54 -5.84 7.88
N GLY A 224 -17.30 -7.11 7.55
CA GLY A 224 -18.34 -8.11 7.32
C GLY A 224 -19.20 -7.88 6.07
N LYS A 225 -18.74 -7.04 5.14
CA LYS A 225 -19.44 -6.70 3.89
C LYS A 225 -19.04 -7.59 2.71
N LEU A 226 -17.95 -8.34 2.82
CA LEU A 226 -17.48 -9.29 1.81
C LEU A 226 -17.80 -10.72 2.27
N SER A 227 -18.47 -11.50 1.40
CA SER A 227 -18.74 -12.91 1.72
C SER A 227 -17.46 -13.76 1.67
N ASP A 228 -17.46 -14.89 2.40
CA ASP A 228 -16.34 -15.84 2.39
C ASP A 228 -16.01 -16.38 1.00
N GLU A 229 -17.01 -16.55 0.14
CA GLU A 229 -16.79 -16.98 -1.25
C GLU A 229 -15.96 -15.95 -2.02
N LYS A 230 -16.35 -14.66 -1.94
CA LYS A 230 -15.62 -13.57 -2.56
C LYS A 230 -14.23 -13.37 -1.96
N ALA A 231 -14.11 -13.50 -0.63
CA ALA A 231 -12.82 -13.46 0.05
C ALA A 231 -11.87 -14.57 -0.45
N ARG A 232 -12.38 -15.80 -0.65
CA ARG A 232 -11.57 -16.88 -1.25
C ARG A 232 -11.12 -16.58 -2.67
N LYS A 233 -11.91 -15.91 -3.50
CA LYS A 233 -11.49 -15.46 -4.84
C LYS A 233 -10.34 -14.45 -4.73
N VAL A 234 -10.44 -13.44 -3.86
CA VAL A 234 -9.34 -12.49 -3.60
C VAL A 234 -8.09 -13.22 -3.15
N VAL A 235 -8.21 -14.15 -2.20
CA VAL A 235 -7.09 -14.97 -1.71
C VAL A 235 -6.44 -15.76 -2.83
N SER A 236 -7.20 -16.33 -3.78
CA SER A 236 -6.61 -17.06 -4.92
C SER A 236 -5.78 -16.14 -5.83
N LEU A 237 -6.25 -14.91 -6.08
CA LEU A 237 -5.51 -13.92 -6.85
C LEU A 237 -4.24 -13.46 -6.13
N LEU A 238 -4.31 -13.27 -4.82
CA LEU A 238 -3.13 -12.94 -4.02
C LEU A 238 -2.12 -14.09 -3.98
N ILE A 239 -2.58 -15.35 -3.93
CA ILE A 239 -1.70 -16.53 -3.99
C ILE A 239 -0.97 -16.57 -5.34
N MET A 240 -1.63 -16.26 -6.45
CA MET A 240 -0.99 -16.16 -7.76
C MET A 240 0.17 -15.15 -7.73
N ALA A 241 -0.07 -13.94 -7.23
CA ALA A 241 0.97 -12.92 -7.11
C ALA A 241 2.11 -13.35 -6.15
N ALA A 242 1.76 -13.96 -5.02
CA ALA A 242 2.70 -14.48 -4.03
C ALA A 242 3.54 -15.66 -4.59
N ASN A 243 2.97 -16.49 -5.46
CA ASN A 243 3.69 -17.56 -6.15
C ASN A 243 4.78 -17.00 -7.08
N ASP A 244 4.56 -15.85 -7.71
CA ASP A 244 5.57 -15.11 -8.46
C ASP A 244 6.48 -14.22 -7.59
N ASN A 245 6.48 -14.43 -6.26
CA ASN A 245 7.32 -13.76 -5.28
C ASN A 245 7.00 -12.26 -5.06
N PHE A 246 5.78 -11.83 -5.34
CA PHE A 246 5.33 -10.47 -5.02
C PHE A 246 4.97 -10.36 -3.53
N THR A 247 5.89 -9.78 -2.76
CA THR A 247 5.82 -9.80 -1.29
C THR A 247 4.66 -9.00 -0.69
N PRO A 248 4.15 -7.88 -1.28
CA PRO A 248 2.94 -7.23 -0.76
C PRO A 248 1.69 -8.13 -0.80
N ALA A 249 1.59 -9.06 -1.75
CA ALA A 249 0.52 -10.05 -1.75
C ALA A 249 0.68 -11.06 -0.59
N MET A 250 1.92 -11.48 -0.30
CA MET A 250 2.21 -12.35 0.85
C MET A 250 1.85 -11.67 2.18
N ASP A 251 2.11 -10.36 2.27
CA ASP A 251 1.74 -9.58 3.46
C ASP A 251 0.22 -9.57 3.67
N LEU A 252 -0.58 -9.24 2.66
CA LEU A 252 -2.05 -9.31 2.75
C LEU A 252 -2.57 -10.71 3.09
N LEU A 253 -1.98 -11.76 2.52
CA LEU A 253 -2.32 -13.15 2.85
C LEU A 253 -2.00 -13.48 4.30
N SER A 254 -0.97 -12.90 4.85
CA SER A 254 -0.51 -13.14 6.21
C SER A 254 -1.18 -12.26 7.27
N SER A 255 -1.79 -11.16 6.89
CA SER A 255 -2.45 -10.21 7.77
C SER A 255 -3.97 -10.23 7.57
N VAL A 256 -4.49 -9.41 6.69
CA VAL A 256 -5.93 -9.18 6.49
C VAL A 256 -6.72 -10.45 6.13
N PHE A 257 -6.14 -11.31 5.27
CA PHE A 257 -6.78 -12.56 4.84
C PHE A 257 -6.35 -13.81 5.63
N ALA A 258 -5.60 -13.63 6.71
CA ALA A 258 -5.22 -14.74 7.60
C ALA A 258 -6.43 -15.56 8.12
N PRO A 259 -7.58 -14.96 8.49
CA PRO A 259 -8.75 -15.74 8.91
C PRO A 259 -9.31 -16.65 7.81
N VAL A 260 -9.17 -16.27 6.52
CA VAL A 260 -9.60 -17.09 5.38
C VAL A 260 -8.65 -18.26 5.14
N LEU A 261 -7.36 -18.07 5.38
CA LEU A 261 -6.29 -19.05 5.13
C LEU A 261 -6.07 -20.02 6.27
N GLY A 262 -6.27 -19.59 7.51
CA GLY A 262 -5.88 -20.27 8.73
C GLY A 262 -4.40 -19.99 9.11
N TYR A 263 -4.12 -20.19 10.40
CA TYR A 263 -2.87 -19.81 11.06
C TYR A 263 -1.60 -20.31 10.35
N GLU A 264 -1.53 -21.60 10.01
CA GLU A 264 -0.33 -22.19 9.42
C GLU A 264 0.02 -21.60 8.05
N ARG A 265 -1.00 -21.45 7.18
CA ARG A 265 -0.80 -20.89 5.83
C ARG A 265 -0.45 -19.41 5.87
N ALA A 266 -1.09 -18.64 6.74
CA ALA A 266 -0.77 -17.25 6.95
C ALA A 266 0.66 -17.07 7.46
N THR A 267 1.10 -17.90 8.41
CA THR A 267 2.49 -17.91 8.91
C THR A 267 3.49 -18.30 7.84
N TYR A 268 3.17 -19.24 6.98
CA TYR A 268 4.02 -19.60 5.82
C TYR A 268 4.28 -18.37 4.93
N TRP A 269 3.23 -17.62 4.57
CA TRP A 269 3.38 -16.44 3.71
C TRP A 269 4.15 -15.31 4.39
N ALA A 270 3.92 -15.03 5.67
CA ALA A 270 4.69 -14.04 6.42
C ALA A 270 6.20 -14.38 6.44
N ASN A 271 6.55 -15.63 6.76
CA ASN A 271 7.94 -16.07 6.78
C ASN A 271 8.60 -15.95 5.40
N ARG A 272 7.84 -16.28 4.33
CA ARG A 272 8.34 -16.13 2.96
C ARG A 272 8.54 -14.68 2.58
N ALA A 273 7.61 -13.78 2.95
CA ALA A 273 7.74 -12.34 2.73
C ALA A 273 8.99 -11.76 3.40
N ILE A 274 9.21 -12.09 4.67
CA ILE A 274 10.41 -11.66 5.42
C ILE A 274 11.68 -12.19 4.75
N LYS A 275 11.71 -13.45 4.35
CA LYS A 275 12.86 -14.03 3.64
C LYS A 275 13.17 -13.31 2.33
N LEU A 276 12.16 -12.73 1.68
CA LEU A 276 12.30 -11.91 0.46
C LEU A 276 12.43 -10.40 0.76
N GLY A 277 12.71 -10.02 2.00
CA GLY A 277 13.03 -8.65 2.38
C GLY A 277 11.84 -7.73 2.64
N ASN A 278 10.63 -8.29 2.78
CA ASN A 278 9.45 -7.50 3.15
C ASN A 278 9.27 -7.47 4.68
N ASN A 279 8.91 -6.31 5.24
CA ASN A 279 8.60 -6.18 6.67
C ASN A 279 7.17 -6.64 6.97
N SER A 280 6.95 -7.97 7.03
CA SER A 280 5.66 -8.57 7.40
C SER A 280 5.60 -9.00 8.88
N VAL A 281 6.38 -8.36 9.74
CA VAL A 281 6.55 -8.71 11.16
C VAL A 281 5.26 -8.52 11.95
N LEU A 282 4.55 -7.42 11.73
CA LEU A 282 3.28 -7.15 12.42
C LEU A 282 2.26 -8.26 12.20
N GLY A 283 2.18 -8.82 10.99
CA GLY A 283 1.31 -9.96 10.71
C GLY A 283 1.65 -11.21 11.54
N ILE A 284 2.94 -11.45 11.81
CA ILE A 284 3.38 -12.54 12.71
C ILE A 284 3.03 -12.21 14.15
N LEU A 285 3.32 -10.99 14.59
CA LEU A 285 3.09 -10.57 15.97
C LEU A 285 1.60 -10.67 16.33
N PHE A 286 0.71 -10.05 15.55
CA PHE A 286 -0.72 -10.06 15.86
C PHE A 286 -1.31 -11.47 15.86
N ARG A 287 -0.92 -12.35 14.94
CA ARG A 287 -1.36 -13.75 15.00
C ARG A 287 -0.89 -14.47 16.27
N ASN A 288 0.32 -14.23 16.73
CA ASN A 288 0.78 -14.83 17.97
C ASN A 288 0.07 -14.25 19.20
N ILE A 289 -0.29 -12.96 19.17
CA ILE A 289 -1.14 -12.33 20.20
C ILE A 289 -2.54 -12.97 20.20
N ASP A 290 -3.15 -13.19 19.05
CA ASP A 290 -4.46 -13.85 18.95
C ASP A 290 -4.42 -15.29 19.48
N GLU A 291 -3.42 -16.06 19.10
CA GLU A 291 -3.21 -17.41 19.63
C GLU A 291 -2.97 -17.41 21.15
N PHE A 292 -2.22 -16.43 21.66
CA PHE A 292 -2.06 -16.25 23.10
C PHE A 292 -3.41 -15.96 23.78
N LYS A 293 -4.23 -15.07 23.23
CA LYS A 293 -5.56 -14.74 23.79
C LYS A 293 -6.49 -15.95 23.80
N ILE A 294 -6.41 -16.82 22.80
CA ILE A 294 -7.23 -18.04 22.70
C ILE A 294 -6.74 -19.11 23.70
N ASN A 295 -5.44 -19.34 23.77
CA ASN A 295 -4.85 -20.50 24.45
C ASN A 295 -4.28 -20.16 25.84
N SER A 296 -4.14 -18.88 26.19
CA SER A 296 -3.48 -18.39 27.41
C SER A 296 -2.03 -18.92 27.59
N ASP A 297 -1.35 -19.23 26.46
CA ASP A 297 0.00 -19.76 26.45
C ASP A 297 1.01 -18.68 26.00
N ARG A 298 1.81 -18.18 26.97
CA ARG A 298 2.85 -17.16 26.76
C ARG A 298 3.84 -17.54 25.65
N SER A 299 4.02 -18.83 25.39
CA SER A 299 4.97 -19.28 24.38
C SER A 299 4.66 -18.73 22.98
N TYR A 300 3.41 -18.40 22.67
CA TYR A 300 3.04 -17.74 21.42
C TYR A 300 3.64 -16.34 21.33
N LEU A 301 3.62 -15.54 22.40
CA LEU A 301 4.25 -14.21 22.42
C LEU A 301 5.76 -14.32 22.21
N ILE A 302 6.41 -15.28 22.89
CA ILE A 302 7.86 -15.49 22.74
C ILE A 302 8.25 -15.99 21.33
N LYS A 303 7.38 -16.73 20.65
CA LYS A 303 7.63 -17.11 19.25
C LYS A 303 7.72 -15.90 18.30
N ALA A 304 7.08 -14.77 18.61
CA ALA A 304 7.16 -13.54 17.82
C ALA A 304 8.48 -12.77 18.06
N LEU A 305 9.11 -12.94 19.23
CA LEU A 305 10.27 -12.14 19.65
C LEU A 305 11.42 -12.07 18.62
N PRO A 306 11.86 -13.15 17.97
CA PRO A 306 12.91 -13.04 16.94
C PRO A 306 12.55 -12.15 15.78
N TYR A 307 11.28 -12.12 15.38
CA TYR A 307 10.79 -11.34 14.25
C TYR A 307 10.71 -9.85 14.60
N VAL A 308 10.21 -9.50 15.79
CA VAL A 308 10.19 -8.10 16.23
C VAL A 308 11.60 -7.54 16.43
N LEU A 309 12.60 -8.39 16.77
CA LEU A 309 14.00 -7.99 16.77
C LEU A 309 14.55 -7.77 15.36
N VAL A 310 14.12 -8.55 14.37
CA VAL A 310 14.44 -8.27 12.95
C VAL A 310 13.87 -6.92 12.52
N GLU A 311 12.61 -6.62 12.87
CA GLU A 311 12.02 -5.32 12.56
C GLU A 311 12.81 -4.17 13.17
N LYS A 312 13.11 -4.25 14.47
CA LYS A 312 13.87 -3.24 15.18
C LYS A 312 15.26 -3.03 14.61
N ASP A 313 16.04 -4.11 14.48
CA ASP A 313 17.48 -4.02 14.23
C ASP A 313 17.81 -3.94 12.74
N PHE A 314 17.00 -4.56 11.88
CA PHE A 314 17.22 -4.60 10.43
C PHE A 314 16.38 -3.56 9.67
N PHE A 315 15.06 -3.50 9.94
CA PHE A 315 14.16 -2.54 9.30
C PHE A 315 14.10 -1.18 10.02
N ARG A 316 14.78 -1.04 11.17
CA ARG A 316 14.86 0.20 11.98
C ARG A 316 13.52 0.68 12.52
N ASP A 317 12.57 -0.23 12.75
CA ASP A 317 11.27 0.05 13.32
C ASP A 317 11.09 -0.71 14.64
N GLN A 318 10.79 0.01 15.72
CA GLN A 318 10.64 -0.55 17.07
C GLN A 318 9.17 -0.87 17.40
N SER A 319 8.21 -0.52 16.56
CA SER A 319 6.79 -0.55 16.88
C SER A 319 6.29 -1.93 17.32
N ALA A 320 6.70 -3.00 16.63
CA ALA A 320 6.29 -4.35 17.01
C ALA A 320 6.89 -4.82 18.33
N LEU A 321 8.11 -4.40 18.67
CA LEU A 321 8.71 -4.74 19.96
C LEU A 321 7.95 -4.06 21.10
N ASP A 322 7.60 -2.78 20.96
CA ASP A 322 6.83 -2.04 21.96
C ASP A 322 5.46 -2.71 22.21
N VAL A 323 4.79 -3.19 21.17
CA VAL A 323 3.53 -3.94 21.27
C VAL A 323 3.74 -5.27 22.00
N LEU A 324 4.78 -6.02 21.67
CA LEU A 324 5.08 -7.30 22.32
C LEU A 324 5.41 -7.12 23.81
N GLU A 325 6.24 -6.13 24.15
CA GLU A 325 6.59 -5.80 25.54
C GLU A 325 5.33 -5.41 26.33
N TYR A 326 4.45 -4.57 25.75
CA TYR A 326 3.19 -4.21 26.38
C TYR A 326 2.30 -5.44 26.70
N GLU A 327 2.16 -6.38 25.76
CA GLU A 327 1.37 -7.60 26.00
C GLU A 327 1.99 -8.50 27.09
N LEU A 328 3.33 -8.60 27.14
CA LEU A 328 4.04 -9.37 28.16
C LEU A 328 3.96 -8.72 29.55
N ASP A 329 4.04 -7.40 29.63
CA ASP A 329 3.91 -6.64 30.87
C ASP A 329 2.49 -6.77 31.46
N ASN A 330 1.45 -6.77 30.63
CA ASN A 330 0.07 -6.94 31.06
C ASN A 330 -0.18 -8.26 31.77
N ILE A 331 0.59 -9.30 31.45
CA ILE A 331 0.49 -10.61 32.12
C ILE A 331 1.54 -10.80 33.22
N GLY A 332 2.36 -9.79 33.51
CA GLY A 332 3.42 -9.84 34.52
C GLY A 332 4.53 -10.84 34.21
N ALA A 333 4.78 -11.12 32.93
CA ALA A 333 5.75 -12.12 32.48
C ALA A 333 6.73 -11.54 31.46
N PRO A 334 7.68 -10.68 31.89
CA PRO A 334 8.63 -10.00 31.02
C PRO A 334 9.54 -11.00 30.29
N ILE A 335 10.22 -10.52 29.25
CA ILE A 335 11.21 -11.29 28.49
C ILE A 335 12.40 -11.61 29.40
N THR A 336 12.78 -12.88 29.47
CA THR A 336 13.97 -13.30 30.22
C THR A 336 15.25 -13.11 29.40
N GLU A 337 16.39 -13.01 30.07
CA GLU A 337 17.70 -12.88 29.39
C GLU A 337 17.98 -14.08 28.46
N GLU A 338 17.60 -15.29 28.86
CA GLU A 338 17.78 -16.50 28.06
C GLU A 338 16.92 -16.45 26.79
N GLU A 339 15.66 -16.04 26.91
CA GLU A 339 14.75 -15.85 25.75
C GLU A 339 15.25 -14.79 24.80
N LEU A 340 15.78 -13.67 25.33
CA LEU A 340 16.33 -12.59 24.52
C LEU A 340 17.57 -13.04 23.74
N VAL A 341 18.49 -13.79 24.38
CA VAL A 341 19.69 -14.34 23.71
C VAL A 341 19.27 -15.31 22.60
N ALA A 342 18.38 -16.24 22.89
CA ALA A 342 17.90 -17.21 21.90
C ALA A 342 17.19 -16.51 20.72
N ALA A 343 16.40 -15.47 21.00
CA ALA A 343 15.71 -14.70 19.97
C ALA A 343 16.68 -13.90 19.09
N LYS A 344 17.72 -13.28 19.67
CA LYS A 344 18.77 -12.57 18.90
C LYS A 344 19.51 -13.50 17.94
N GLU A 345 19.87 -14.70 18.37
CA GLU A 345 20.51 -15.70 17.51
C GLU A 345 19.60 -16.13 16.36
N LYS A 346 18.29 -16.27 16.62
CA LYS A 346 17.31 -16.60 15.58
C LYS A 346 17.10 -15.41 14.64
N ALA A 347 16.99 -14.18 15.15
CA ALA A 347 16.85 -12.97 14.35
C ALA A 347 18.03 -12.80 13.39
N LYS A 348 19.25 -13.00 13.89
CA LYS A 348 20.47 -12.96 13.06
C LYS A 348 20.40 -13.95 11.88
N ARG A 349 19.98 -15.21 12.15
CA ARG A 349 19.82 -16.21 11.08
C ARG A 349 18.75 -15.81 10.06
N ILE A 350 17.63 -15.24 10.51
CA ILE A 350 16.58 -14.74 9.61
C ILE A 350 17.19 -13.69 8.65
N VAL A 351 17.96 -12.73 9.17
CA VAL A 351 18.58 -11.68 8.36
C VAL A 351 19.64 -12.26 7.40
N GLU A 352 20.46 -13.21 7.85
CA GLU A 352 21.49 -13.88 7.01
C GLU A 352 20.87 -14.67 5.85
N GLU A 353 19.66 -15.19 6.00
CA GLU A 353 18.91 -15.93 4.98
C GLU A 353 18.08 -15.05 4.05
N MET A 354 17.98 -13.73 4.31
CA MET A 354 17.20 -12.83 3.48
C MET A 354 17.81 -12.65 2.09
N THR A 355 16.96 -12.72 1.09
CA THR A 355 17.31 -12.37 -0.29
C THR A 355 16.28 -11.34 -0.77
N PRO A 356 16.51 -10.04 -0.54
CA PRO A 356 15.54 -9.00 -0.83
C PRO A 356 15.20 -8.93 -2.31
N VAL A 357 13.91 -8.93 -2.62
CA VAL A 357 13.34 -8.60 -3.93
C VAL A 357 12.74 -7.20 -3.88
N ILE A 358 12.80 -6.46 -4.97
CA ILE A 358 12.21 -5.14 -5.03
C ILE A 358 10.73 -5.25 -5.38
N TYR A 359 9.88 -4.63 -4.55
CA TYR A 359 8.43 -4.53 -4.77
C TYR A 359 7.92 -3.08 -4.80
N ILE A 360 8.74 -2.11 -4.35
CA ILE A 360 8.43 -0.69 -4.39
C ILE A 360 8.90 -0.04 -5.71
N ASP A 361 8.93 -0.80 -6.77
CA ASP A 361 9.33 -0.38 -8.10
C ASP A 361 8.28 0.47 -8.82
N ALA A 362 7.05 0.46 -8.32
CA ALA A 362 5.98 1.31 -8.81
C ALA A 362 6.10 2.71 -8.21
N ILE A 363 6.67 3.64 -8.93
CA ILE A 363 6.83 5.06 -8.60
C ILE A 363 5.48 5.75 -8.27
N TYR A 364 4.35 5.05 -8.45
CA TYR A 364 3.01 5.58 -8.28
C TYR A 364 2.56 5.70 -6.85
N ASP A 365 3.04 4.81 -6.00
CA ASP A 365 2.36 4.60 -4.74
C ASP A 365 3.35 4.15 -3.67
N VAL A 366 4.27 5.05 -3.32
CA VAL A 366 5.06 4.87 -2.09
C VAL A 366 4.11 4.76 -0.89
N GLU A 367 2.95 5.42 -0.95
CA GLU A 367 1.91 5.36 0.10
C GLU A 367 1.04 4.08 0.04
N ALA A 368 0.96 3.38 -1.09
CA ALA A 368 0.18 2.13 -1.19
C ALA A 368 0.80 0.95 -0.42
N TYR A 369 2.06 1.06 -0.06
CA TYR A 369 2.84 -0.01 0.59
C TYR A 369 3.20 0.29 2.05
N HIS A 370 2.79 1.47 2.58
CA HIS A 370 2.98 1.87 3.99
C HIS A 370 1.70 1.82 4.79
#